data_c162c342614e0643f44c975829377712
#
_entry.id   c162c342614e0643f44c975829377712
#
_cell.length_a   1.000
_cell.length_b   1.000
_cell.length_c   1.000
_cell.angle_alpha   90.00
_cell.angle_beta   90.00
_cell.angle_gamma   90.00
#
_symmetry.space_group_name_H-M   'P 1'
#
loop_
_entity.id
_entity.type
_entity.pdbx_description
1 polymer ?
#
loop_
_entity_poly.entity_id
_entity_poly.type
_entity_poly.pdbx_seq_one_letter_code
_entity_poly.pdbx_strand_id
1 'polypeptide(L)'
;MLRYLSRLRTLVLMCVAGLVLAGAPASAATTATGGGQGAAAAAAKPLFQLPFACGTNWQLNTWGHNPALDIVVEGNTGSDGLPVLASAAGTVAATYWTNGSGNTIQINHGNGWFTAYYHLKDDPAAYIKKGDPVQPSTRIGRIGTTGASTWSHLHYEQRYLASGDFTDESHRVPAHFDGVEYSGDAKEWPSVTSRNCTGTPPPAWQDCPPGNVCFYSGPDGTGTVCRSAGDEPRSTCGLRRSFFNNGTTQPGFDHVQVYFKEGGSACLHRGWDEGRGNLPAGGRTIDRFHWRGEC
;
A
#
# COMPACT_ATOMS: atom_id res chain seq x y z
N MET A 1 -37.10 43.40 -37.29
CA MET A 1 -36.61 44.80 -37.37
C MET A 1 -35.15 44.79 -36.95
N LEU A 2 -34.22 44.79 -37.88
CA LEU A 2 -33.45 45.93 -38.46
C LEU A 2 -32.57 46.58 -37.36
N ARG A 3 -31.26 46.74 -37.43
CA ARG A 3 -30.26 46.98 -38.47
C ARG A 3 -28.89 46.90 -37.78
N TYR A 4 -27.83 46.24 -38.30
CA TYR A 4 -26.78 46.69 -39.22
C TYR A 4 -25.94 47.89 -38.74
N LEU A 5 -24.61 47.71 -38.70
CA LEU A 5 -23.51 48.46 -39.31
C LEU A 5 -22.21 48.19 -38.51
N SER A 6 -21.21 47.44 -38.95
CA SER A 6 -20.19 47.76 -39.98
C SER A 6 -19.42 49.06 -39.73
N ARG A 7 -18.14 48.97 -39.43
CA ARG A 7 -17.08 49.82 -40.00
C ARG A 7 -15.66 49.22 -39.87
N LEU A 8 -15.07 49.19 -40.99
CA LEU A 8 -13.74 48.88 -41.48
C LEU A 8 -12.77 50.07 -41.25
N ARG A 9 -11.46 49.79 -41.49
CA ARG A 9 -10.30 50.66 -41.84
C ARG A 9 -9.42 51.02 -40.63
N THR A 10 -8.09 50.97 -40.68
CA THR A 10 -7.15 51.33 -41.76
C THR A 10 -5.76 50.75 -41.47
N LEU A 11 -5.10 50.26 -42.51
CA LEU A 11 -3.70 49.93 -42.68
C LEU A 11 -2.83 51.21 -42.60
N VAL A 12 -1.70 51.13 -41.85
CA VAL A 12 -0.57 52.06 -42.09
C VAL A 12 0.73 51.27 -42.17
N LEU A 13 1.29 51.28 -43.35
CA LEU A 13 2.60 50.70 -43.68
C LEU A 13 3.62 51.87 -43.53
N MET A 14 4.68 51.68 -42.73
CA MET A 14 5.88 52.54 -42.87
C MET A 14 7.14 51.70 -42.90
N CYS A 15 7.77 51.61 -44.00
CA CYS A 15 9.14 51.17 -44.22
C CYS A 15 10.12 52.24 -43.74
N VAL A 16 11.13 51.89 -42.98
CA VAL A 16 12.40 52.62 -42.93
C VAL A 16 13.56 51.58 -42.95
N ALA A 17 14.45 51.88 -43.89
CA ALA A 17 15.62 51.09 -44.21
C ALA A 17 16.82 51.40 -43.30
N GLY A 18 17.67 50.41 -43.10
CA GLY A 18 19.12 50.55 -43.09
C GLY A 18 19.82 50.62 -41.73
N LEU A 19 20.52 49.57 -41.34
CA LEU A 19 21.98 49.63 -41.16
C LEU A 19 22.52 48.22 -40.96
N VAL A 20 23.41 47.78 -41.84
CA VAL A 20 24.18 46.55 -41.75
C VAL A 20 25.38 46.81 -40.86
N LEU A 21 25.51 46.10 -39.74
CA LEU A 21 26.76 45.96 -38.97
C LEU A 21 27.06 44.46 -38.83
N ALA A 22 28.12 44.04 -39.50
CA ALA A 22 28.68 42.75 -39.42
C ALA A 22 29.29 42.52 -38.01
N GLY A 23 28.74 41.60 -37.26
CA GLY A 23 29.30 41.12 -35.98
C GLY A 23 29.49 39.59 -36.03
N ALA A 24 30.68 39.13 -35.68
CA ALA A 24 31.15 37.78 -35.73
C ALA A 24 30.25 36.78 -34.92
N PRO A 25 30.20 35.51 -35.29
CA PRO A 25 29.38 34.52 -34.58
C PRO A 25 30.04 34.16 -33.24
N ALA A 26 29.40 34.53 -32.15
CA ALA A 26 29.68 33.89 -30.84
C ALA A 26 29.02 32.50 -30.80
N SER A 27 29.85 31.48 -30.71
CA SER A 27 29.39 30.11 -30.45
C SER A 27 28.65 30.08 -29.13
N ALA A 28 27.32 30.00 -29.17
CA ALA A 28 26.50 29.70 -28.00
C ALA A 28 26.61 28.21 -27.73
N ALA A 29 27.28 27.85 -26.61
CA ALA A 29 27.23 26.55 -26.07
C ALA A 29 25.78 26.29 -25.61
N THR A 30 25.05 25.43 -26.31
CA THR A 30 23.78 24.91 -25.89
C THR A 30 24.00 23.97 -24.73
N THR A 31 23.81 24.44 -23.51
CA THR A 31 23.56 23.55 -22.36
C THR A 31 22.24 22.85 -22.59
N ALA A 32 22.32 21.61 -23.04
CA ALA A 32 21.17 20.71 -23.03
C ALA A 32 20.80 20.44 -21.57
N THR A 33 19.83 21.20 -21.06
CA THR A 33 19.10 20.80 -19.86
C THR A 33 18.26 19.58 -20.24
N GLY A 34 18.84 18.41 -20.06
CA GLY A 34 18.13 17.15 -20.08
C GLY A 34 17.13 17.15 -18.92
N GLY A 35 15.92 17.64 -19.18
CA GLY A 35 14.78 17.38 -18.33
C GLY A 35 14.48 15.88 -18.39
N GLY A 36 15.17 15.09 -17.58
CA GLY A 36 14.72 13.75 -17.27
C GLY A 36 13.35 13.89 -16.58
N GLN A 37 12.28 13.65 -17.31
CA GLN A 37 11.01 13.31 -16.69
C GLN A 37 11.27 12.01 -15.93
N GLY A 38 11.60 12.13 -14.64
CA GLY A 38 11.57 11.01 -13.73
C GLY A 38 10.18 10.40 -13.85
N ALA A 39 10.12 9.14 -14.29
CA ALA A 39 8.90 8.36 -14.19
C ALA A 39 8.40 8.56 -12.76
N ALA A 40 7.19 9.10 -12.60
CA ALA A 40 6.58 9.26 -11.29
C ALA A 40 6.63 7.89 -10.64
N ALA A 41 7.37 7.78 -9.54
CA ALA A 41 7.43 6.55 -8.77
C ALA A 41 5.98 6.16 -8.48
N ALA A 42 5.60 4.93 -8.87
CA ALA A 42 4.28 4.42 -8.59
C ALA A 42 3.98 4.70 -7.11
N ALA A 43 2.87 5.38 -6.84
CA ALA A 43 2.52 5.80 -5.50
C ALA A 43 2.51 4.58 -4.57
N ALA A 44 3.31 4.60 -3.54
CA ALA A 44 3.51 3.46 -2.66
C ALA A 44 2.17 3.01 -2.05
N LYS A 45 1.83 1.74 -2.21
CA LYS A 45 0.65 1.14 -1.57
C LYS A 45 0.86 1.18 -0.05
N PRO A 46 -0.15 1.63 0.73
CA PRO A 46 -0.08 1.54 2.18
C PRO A 46 0.05 0.09 2.65
N LEU A 47 0.75 -0.14 3.74
CA LEU A 47 0.73 -1.43 4.40
C LEU A 47 -0.60 -1.55 5.17
N PHE A 48 -1.58 -2.12 4.52
CA PHE A 48 -2.88 -2.35 5.14
C PHE A 48 -2.79 -3.43 6.21
N GLN A 49 -3.47 -3.19 7.33
CA GLN A 49 -3.63 -4.13 8.43
C GLN A 49 -5.04 -4.72 8.41
N LEU A 50 -5.19 -5.94 8.89
CA LEU A 50 -6.52 -6.51 9.11
C LEU A 50 -7.33 -5.57 10.03
N PRO A 51 -8.58 -5.19 9.70
CA PRO A 51 -9.30 -4.11 10.38
C PRO A 51 -9.88 -4.50 11.75
N PHE A 52 -9.11 -5.22 12.56
CA PHE A 52 -9.52 -5.73 13.87
C PHE A 52 -8.40 -5.64 14.89
N ALA A 53 -8.74 -5.85 16.16
CA ALA A 53 -7.78 -5.73 17.26
C ALA A 53 -6.60 -6.72 17.12
N CYS A 54 -5.42 -6.24 17.48
CA CYS A 54 -4.19 -7.02 17.47
C CYS A 54 -4.33 -8.35 18.20
N GLY A 55 -3.78 -9.42 17.62
CA GLY A 55 -3.78 -10.77 18.19
C GLY A 55 -5.11 -11.52 18.10
N THR A 56 -6.13 -10.95 17.45
CA THR A 56 -7.41 -11.64 17.21
C THR A 56 -7.39 -12.40 15.90
N ASN A 57 -8.02 -13.58 15.87
CA ASN A 57 -8.07 -14.46 14.71
C ASN A 57 -9.37 -14.26 13.91
N TRP A 58 -9.22 -14.20 12.60
CA TRP A 58 -10.31 -13.94 11.67
C TRP A 58 -10.25 -14.88 10.48
N GLN A 59 -11.40 -15.18 9.92
CA GLN A 59 -11.52 -15.95 8.69
C GLN A 59 -11.97 -15.05 7.55
N LEU A 60 -11.31 -15.16 6.41
CA LEU A 60 -11.53 -14.35 5.23
C LEU A 60 -12.10 -15.21 4.10
N ASN A 61 -13.15 -14.74 3.46
CA ASN A 61 -13.74 -15.40 2.30
C ASN A 61 -13.69 -14.49 1.08
N THR A 62 -13.15 -15.02 0.00
CA THR A 62 -13.12 -14.33 -1.29
C THR A 62 -14.19 -14.84 -2.27
N TRP A 63 -14.94 -15.85 -1.87
CA TRP A 63 -15.90 -16.52 -2.73
C TRP A 63 -17.11 -15.65 -3.04
N GLY A 64 -17.35 -15.43 -4.34
CA GLY A 64 -18.45 -14.63 -4.83
C GLY A 64 -18.25 -13.11 -4.75
N HIS A 65 -17.20 -12.63 -4.06
CA HIS A 65 -16.92 -11.20 -3.88
C HIS A 65 -15.58 -10.74 -4.42
N ASN A 66 -14.82 -11.61 -5.11
CA ASN A 66 -13.50 -11.27 -5.63
C ASN A 66 -13.51 -9.93 -6.41
N PRO A 67 -12.61 -8.98 -6.09
CA PRO A 67 -11.51 -9.04 -5.12
C PRO A 67 -11.87 -8.52 -3.71
N ALA A 68 -13.14 -8.33 -3.37
CA ALA A 68 -13.57 -7.98 -2.02
C ALA A 68 -13.50 -9.19 -1.07
N LEU A 69 -13.55 -8.93 0.23
CA LEU A 69 -13.50 -9.95 1.27
C LEU A 69 -14.69 -9.83 2.21
N ASP A 70 -15.31 -10.95 2.53
CA ASP A 70 -16.16 -11.10 3.70
C ASP A 70 -15.32 -11.65 4.85
N ILE A 71 -15.34 -10.98 5.99
CA ILE A 71 -14.49 -11.27 7.13
C ILE A 71 -15.33 -11.53 8.38
N VAL A 72 -15.07 -12.65 9.03
CA VAL A 72 -15.74 -13.06 10.27
C VAL A 72 -14.71 -13.46 11.34
N VAL A 73 -15.11 -13.44 12.60
CA VAL A 73 -14.29 -14.01 13.67
C VAL A 73 -14.07 -15.51 13.40
N GLU A 74 -12.91 -16.02 13.82
CA GLU A 74 -12.59 -17.44 13.66
C GLU A 74 -13.69 -18.34 14.20
N GLY A 75 -14.08 -19.35 13.42
CA GLY A 75 -15.22 -20.21 13.73
C GLY A 75 -16.58 -19.59 13.46
N ASN A 76 -16.65 -18.38 12.93
CA ASN A 76 -17.87 -17.62 12.61
C ASN A 76 -18.89 -17.55 13.76
N THR A 77 -18.42 -17.45 14.98
CA THR A 77 -19.26 -17.35 16.16
C THR A 77 -19.13 -15.97 16.80
N GLY A 78 -20.21 -15.18 16.75
CA GLY A 78 -20.26 -13.89 17.46
C GLY A 78 -19.56 -12.73 16.76
N SER A 79 -19.54 -12.68 15.43
CA SER A 79 -19.02 -11.53 14.68
C SER A 79 -19.82 -10.24 14.91
N ASP A 80 -21.13 -10.35 15.17
CA ASP A 80 -22.01 -9.17 15.34
C ASP A 80 -21.56 -8.28 16.48
N GLY A 81 -21.46 -7.00 16.19
CA GLY A 81 -21.10 -5.97 17.15
C GLY A 81 -19.62 -5.86 17.52
N LEU A 82 -18.77 -6.73 16.98
CA LEU A 82 -17.32 -6.61 17.20
C LEU A 82 -16.76 -5.33 16.56
N PRO A 83 -15.77 -4.68 17.20
CA PRO A 83 -15.18 -3.44 16.69
C PRO A 83 -14.53 -3.63 15.33
N VAL A 84 -14.74 -2.66 14.45
CA VAL A 84 -14.03 -2.49 13.18
C VAL A 84 -13.06 -1.32 13.30
N LEU A 85 -11.83 -1.52 12.90
CA LEU A 85 -10.75 -0.54 12.98
C LEU A 85 -10.33 -0.09 11.57
N ALA A 86 -9.68 1.07 11.47
CA ALA A 86 -9.06 1.48 10.23
C ALA A 86 -7.86 0.56 9.88
N SER A 87 -7.77 0.16 8.60
CA SER A 87 -6.70 -0.73 8.13
C SER A 87 -5.35 -0.03 7.94
N ALA A 88 -5.37 1.28 7.76
CA ALA A 88 -4.17 2.12 7.58
C ALA A 88 -4.47 3.56 7.99
N ALA A 89 -3.42 4.37 8.13
CA ALA A 89 -3.56 5.81 8.29
C ALA A 89 -4.24 6.43 7.07
N GLY A 90 -5.07 7.44 7.28
CA GLY A 90 -5.78 8.12 6.21
C GLY A 90 -6.75 9.18 6.68
N THR A 91 -7.63 9.58 5.81
CA THR A 91 -8.71 10.54 6.07
C THR A 91 -10.04 9.93 5.65
N VAL A 92 -11.07 10.07 6.45
CA VAL A 92 -12.41 9.58 6.10
C VAL A 92 -12.91 10.32 4.86
N ALA A 93 -13.04 9.59 3.75
CA ALA A 93 -13.51 10.12 2.48
C ALA A 93 -15.02 10.27 2.45
N ALA A 94 -15.73 9.30 3.02
CA ALA A 94 -17.19 9.32 3.09
C ALA A 94 -17.74 8.42 4.20
N THR A 95 -18.91 8.82 4.71
CA THR A 95 -19.79 8.01 5.56
C THR A 95 -21.19 8.09 4.95
N TYR A 96 -21.81 6.96 4.64
CA TYR A 96 -23.10 6.94 3.96
C TYR A 96 -23.85 5.62 4.16
N TRP A 97 -25.10 5.58 3.71
CA TRP A 97 -25.93 4.39 3.69
C TRP A 97 -26.48 4.13 2.29
N THR A 98 -26.54 2.86 1.89
CA THR A 98 -27.25 2.42 0.68
C THR A 98 -28.05 1.14 0.93
N ASN A 99 -29.03 0.83 0.06
CA ASN A 99 -29.75 -0.44 0.13
C ASN A 99 -28.85 -1.66 -0.04
N GLY A 100 -27.78 -1.54 -0.81
CA GLY A 100 -26.81 -2.61 -1.05
C GLY A 100 -25.81 -2.75 0.10
N SER A 101 -24.97 -1.76 0.29
CA SER A 101 -23.85 -1.81 1.24
C SER A 101 -24.22 -1.55 2.69
N GLY A 102 -25.46 -1.08 2.97
CA GLY A 102 -25.84 -0.68 4.33
C GLY A 102 -25.04 0.52 4.83
N ASN A 103 -24.77 0.55 6.12
CA ASN A 103 -23.92 1.54 6.74
C ASN A 103 -22.48 1.35 6.25
N THR A 104 -21.93 2.37 5.62
CA THR A 104 -20.67 2.30 4.87
C THR A 104 -19.73 3.43 5.26
N ILE A 105 -18.46 3.09 5.38
CA ILE A 105 -17.36 4.03 5.58
C ILE A 105 -16.34 3.82 4.47
N GLN A 106 -15.83 4.94 3.94
CA GLN A 106 -14.72 4.94 2.99
C GLN A 106 -13.58 5.80 3.54
N ILE A 107 -12.35 5.28 3.48
CA ILE A 107 -11.14 5.98 3.93
C ILE A 107 -10.22 6.15 2.74
N ASN A 108 -9.72 7.39 2.54
CA ASN A 108 -8.67 7.73 1.60
C ASN A 108 -7.31 7.68 2.33
N HIS A 109 -6.42 6.82 1.87
CA HIS A 109 -5.09 6.62 2.44
C HIS A 109 -3.99 7.40 1.71
N GLY A 110 -4.39 8.28 0.79
CA GLY A 110 -3.46 8.98 -0.09
C GLY A 110 -3.00 8.15 -1.28
N ASN A 111 -2.33 8.81 -2.23
CA ASN A 111 -1.73 8.16 -3.41
C ASN A 111 -2.72 7.30 -4.22
N GLY A 112 -4.01 7.62 -4.20
CA GLY A 112 -5.05 6.89 -4.92
C GLY A 112 -5.56 5.63 -4.22
N TRP A 113 -5.11 5.33 -3.01
CA TRP A 113 -5.53 4.16 -2.25
C TRP A 113 -6.69 4.47 -1.32
N PHE A 114 -7.71 3.57 -1.36
CA PHE A 114 -8.90 3.65 -0.52
C PHE A 114 -9.23 2.30 0.10
N THR A 115 -9.95 2.33 1.23
CA THR A 115 -10.63 1.17 1.78
C THR A 115 -12.11 1.47 1.97
N ALA A 116 -12.95 0.45 1.81
CA ALA A 116 -14.39 0.53 2.07
C ALA A 116 -14.82 -0.59 3.02
N TYR A 117 -15.71 -0.23 3.95
CA TYR A 117 -16.21 -1.06 5.04
C TYR A 117 -17.73 -1.04 5.00
N TYR A 118 -18.37 -2.20 4.74
CA TYR A 118 -19.81 -2.30 4.51
C TYR A 118 -20.50 -3.07 5.64
N HIS A 119 -21.82 -3.02 5.61
CA HIS A 119 -22.74 -3.71 6.51
C HIS A 119 -22.55 -3.38 7.99
N LEU A 120 -21.97 -2.21 8.29
CA LEU A 120 -21.68 -1.81 9.67
C LEU A 120 -22.98 -1.69 10.49
N LYS A 121 -22.89 -2.04 11.77
CA LYS A 121 -24.03 -2.10 12.71
C LYS A 121 -24.61 -0.73 13.01
N ASP A 122 -23.73 0.24 13.27
CA ASP A 122 -24.10 1.56 13.71
C ASP A 122 -24.20 2.54 12.54
N ASP A 123 -24.84 3.68 12.78
CA ASP A 123 -24.72 4.83 11.87
C ASP A 123 -23.25 5.06 11.54
N PRO A 124 -22.87 5.16 10.26
CA PRO A 124 -21.47 5.31 9.87
C PRO A 124 -20.80 6.56 10.44
N ALA A 125 -21.59 7.58 10.85
CA ALA A 125 -21.06 8.79 11.49
C ALA A 125 -21.00 8.69 13.02
N ALA A 126 -21.33 7.55 13.64
CA ALA A 126 -21.36 7.39 15.08
C ALA A 126 -19.96 7.49 15.74
N TYR A 127 -18.91 7.12 15.02
CA TYR A 127 -17.54 7.10 15.53
C TYR A 127 -16.63 8.11 14.83
N ILE A 128 -16.85 8.34 13.55
CA ILE A 128 -16.03 9.18 12.68
C ILE A 128 -16.93 9.88 11.65
N LYS A 129 -16.45 10.97 11.07
CA LYS A 129 -17.14 11.70 10.00
C LYS A 129 -16.19 12.05 8.86
N LYS A 130 -16.73 12.39 7.70
CA LYS A 130 -15.93 12.84 6.55
C LYS A 130 -14.96 13.95 6.97
N GLY A 131 -13.69 13.77 6.59
CA GLY A 131 -12.58 14.67 6.89
C GLY A 131 -11.81 14.33 8.16
N ASP A 132 -12.30 13.43 9.00
CA ASP A 132 -11.56 13.04 10.21
C ASP A 132 -10.30 12.22 9.81
N PRO A 133 -9.14 12.52 10.44
CA PRO A 133 -7.96 11.69 10.28
C PRO A 133 -8.12 10.40 11.08
N VAL A 134 -7.65 9.30 10.52
CA VAL A 134 -7.61 8.00 11.19
C VAL A 134 -6.20 7.42 11.16
N GLN A 135 -5.88 6.62 12.16
CA GLN A 135 -4.66 5.83 12.23
C GLN A 135 -5.01 4.34 12.23
N PRO A 136 -4.09 3.44 11.92
CA PRO A 136 -4.28 2.02 12.21
C PRO A 136 -4.77 1.89 13.65
N SER A 137 -5.69 0.95 13.88
CA SER A 137 -6.38 0.76 15.17
C SER A 137 -7.38 1.85 15.63
N THR A 138 -7.56 2.94 14.89
CA THR A 138 -8.70 3.85 15.15
C THR A 138 -10.01 3.09 14.95
N ARG A 139 -10.86 3.03 15.98
CA ARG A 139 -12.19 2.44 15.86
C ARG A 139 -13.06 3.28 14.93
N ILE A 140 -13.59 2.64 13.89
CA ILE A 140 -14.44 3.30 12.90
C ILE A 140 -15.89 2.83 12.93
N GLY A 141 -16.16 1.63 13.46
CA GLY A 141 -17.51 1.07 13.51
C GLY A 141 -17.57 -0.24 14.28
N ARG A 142 -18.64 -0.98 14.04
CA ARG A 142 -18.85 -2.36 14.49
C ARG A 142 -19.38 -3.21 13.34
N ILE A 143 -19.04 -4.50 13.34
CA ILE A 143 -19.62 -5.47 12.41
C ILE A 143 -21.14 -5.53 12.61
N GLY A 144 -21.88 -5.58 11.52
CA GLY A 144 -23.33 -5.73 11.51
C GLY A 144 -23.81 -6.54 10.32
N THR A 145 -25.07 -6.28 9.94
CA THR A 145 -25.75 -6.93 8.81
C THR A 145 -26.70 -5.95 8.14
N THR A 146 -26.33 -4.67 8.05
CA THR A 146 -27.16 -3.63 7.44
C THR A 146 -27.08 -3.69 5.90
N GLY A 147 -28.12 -3.18 5.21
CA GLY A 147 -28.19 -3.24 3.74
C GLY A 147 -28.59 -4.63 3.24
N ALA A 148 -28.06 -5.03 2.07
CA ALA A 148 -28.33 -6.34 1.46
C ALA A 148 -27.43 -7.43 2.02
N SER A 149 -27.52 -7.67 3.34
CA SER A 149 -26.77 -8.71 4.05
C SER A 149 -27.74 -9.59 4.83
N THR A 150 -27.49 -10.89 4.87
CA THR A 150 -28.33 -11.88 5.57
C THR A 150 -27.68 -12.44 6.84
N TRP A 151 -26.43 -12.09 7.12
CA TRP A 151 -25.66 -12.55 8.27
C TRP A 151 -24.57 -11.54 8.65
N SER A 152 -24.11 -11.56 9.89
CA SER A 152 -23.18 -10.55 10.40
C SER A 152 -21.74 -10.87 9.97
N HIS A 153 -21.16 -9.98 9.17
CA HIS A 153 -19.77 -10.01 8.68
C HIS A 153 -19.30 -8.58 8.37
N LEU A 154 -18.03 -8.41 8.19
CA LEU A 154 -17.48 -7.22 7.57
C LEU A 154 -17.22 -7.51 6.10
N HIS A 155 -17.94 -6.84 5.19
CA HIS A 155 -17.53 -6.77 3.79
C HIS A 155 -16.47 -5.66 3.65
N TYR A 156 -15.29 -6.03 3.17
CA TYR A 156 -14.11 -5.18 3.12
C TYR A 156 -13.54 -5.10 1.70
N GLU A 157 -13.15 -3.91 1.30
CA GLU A 157 -12.54 -3.69 -0.01
C GLU A 157 -11.30 -2.81 0.09
N GLN A 158 -10.28 -3.14 -0.70
CA GLN A 158 -9.24 -2.21 -1.11
C GLN A 158 -9.55 -1.73 -2.52
N ARG A 159 -9.36 -0.43 -2.75
CA ARG A 159 -9.67 0.22 -4.01
C ARG A 159 -8.55 1.14 -4.44
N TYR A 160 -8.40 1.31 -5.75
CA TYR A 160 -7.42 2.23 -6.31
C TYR A 160 -8.04 3.14 -7.36
N LEU A 161 -7.86 4.45 -7.19
CA LEU A 161 -8.23 5.50 -8.13
C LEU A 161 -7.13 6.55 -8.12
N ALA A 162 -6.38 6.65 -9.21
CA ALA A 162 -5.20 7.52 -9.30
C ALA A 162 -5.49 9.01 -9.04
N SER A 163 -6.73 9.45 -9.32
CA SER A 163 -7.18 10.82 -9.11
C SER A 163 -8.67 10.83 -8.77
N GLY A 164 -9.02 11.45 -7.65
CA GLY A 164 -10.38 11.55 -7.13
C GLY A 164 -10.41 11.43 -5.62
N ASP A 165 -11.54 11.77 -5.03
CA ASP A 165 -11.78 11.78 -3.58
C ASP A 165 -12.81 10.75 -3.10
N PHE A 166 -13.38 9.99 -4.05
CA PHE A 166 -14.37 8.95 -3.79
C PHE A 166 -14.21 7.79 -4.77
N THR A 167 -14.47 6.57 -4.32
CA THR A 167 -14.40 5.34 -5.13
C THR A 167 -15.68 4.52 -5.01
N ASP A 168 -15.94 3.72 -6.02
CA ASP A 168 -16.99 2.69 -6.05
C ASP A 168 -16.42 1.30 -6.31
N GLU A 169 -17.28 0.32 -6.49
CA GLU A 169 -16.90 -1.08 -6.66
C GLU A 169 -16.08 -1.37 -7.93
N SER A 170 -16.16 -0.50 -8.95
CA SER A 170 -15.35 -0.66 -10.18
C SER A 170 -13.85 -0.41 -9.95
N HIS A 171 -13.51 0.18 -8.80
CA HIS A 171 -12.13 0.49 -8.40
C HIS A 171 -11.51 -0.58 -7.49
N ARG A 172 -12.22 -1.70 -7.25
CA ARG A 172 -11.72 -2.82 -6.42
C ARG A 172 -10.40 -3.37 -6.95
N VAL A 173 -9.50 -3.62 -6.06
CA VAL A 173 -8.22 -4.29 -6.33
C VAL A 173 -8.03 -5.43 -5.32
N PRO A 174 -7.16 -6.42 -5.62
CA PRO A 174 -6.87 -7.49 -4.67
C PRO A 174 -6.49 -6.96 -3.29
N ALA A 175 -7.15 -7.47 -2.26
CA ALA A 175 -6.92 -7.07 -0.89
C ALA A 175 -5.62 -7.68 -0.35
N HIS A 176 -4.83 -6.86 0.33
CA HIS A 176 -3.59 -7.30 0.98
C HIS A 176 -3.62 -6.89 2.44
N PHE A 177 -3.20 -7.78 3.31
CA PHE A 177 -2.91 -7.45 4.70
C PHE A 177 -1.47 -7.84 5.01
N ASP A 178 -0.73 -6.97 5.67
CA ASP A 178 0.70 -7.17 5.96
C ASP A 178 1.53 -7.54 4.72
N GLY A 179 1.11 -7.08 3.53
CA GLY A 179 1.76 -7.40 2.26
C GLY A 179 1.34 -8.73 1.63
N VAL A 180 0.55 -9.56 2.33
CA VAL A 180 0.01 -10.81 1.78
C VAL A 180 -1.30 -10.54 1.06
N GLU A 181 -1.43 -11.05 -0.17
CA GLU A 181 -2.64 -10.95 -0.96
C GLU A 181 -3.69 -11.99 -0.54
N TYR A 182 -4.93 -11.54 -0.38
CA TYR A 182 -6.09 -12.38 -0.09
C TYR A 182 -7.15 -12.11 -1.15
N SER A 183 -6.97 -12.69 -2.32
CA SER A 183 -7.90 -12.53 -3.43
C SER A 183 -8.10 -13.85 -4.17
N GLY A 184 -9.16 -13.93 -4.99
CA GLY A 184 -9.49 -15.08 -5.79
C GLY A 184 -10.76 -15.81 -5.36
N ASP A 185 -11.09 -16.88 -6.04
CA ASP A 185 -12.31 -17.68 -5.80
C ASP A 185 -12.08 -18.79 -4.76
N ALA A 186 -11.37 -18.47 -3.68
CA ALA A 186 -11.14 -19.44 -2.62
C ALA A 186 -12.48 -19.85 -2.01
N LYS A 187 -12.76 -21.15 -2.00
CA LYS A 187 -13.91 -21.73 -1.29
C LYS A 187 -13.61 -21.96 0.18
N GLU A 188 -12.39 -21.71 0.57
CA GLU A 188 -11.89 -21.88 1.92
C GLU A 188 -11.92 -20.55 2.67
N TRP A 189 -11.96 -20.65 3.99
CA TRP A 189 -11.88 -19.53 4.90
C TRP A 189 -10.50 -19.55 5.58
N PRO A 190 -9.45 -18.98 4.97
CA PRO A 190 -8.14 -18.94 5.63
C PRO A 190 -8.23 -18.15 6.92
N SER A 191 -7.62 -18.66 7.98
CA SER A 191 -7.49 -17.97 9.26
C SER A 191 -6.31 -17.03 9.23
N VAL A 192 -6.51 -15.80 9.68
CA VAL A 192 -5.50 -14.74 9.73
C VAL A 192 -5.53 -14.04 11.08
N THR A 193 -4.38 -13.95 11.72
CA THR A 193 -4.24 -13.20 12.97
C THR A 193 -4.03 -11.72 12.68
N SER A 194 -4.85 -10.85 13.28
CA SER A 194 -4.69 -9.41 13.13
C SER A 194 -3.42 -8.89 13.80
N ARG A 195 -2.71 -8.03 13.09
CA ARG A 195 -1.54 -7.28 13.57
C ARG A 195 -1.81 -5.78 13.67
N ASN A 196 -3.06 -5.37 13.63
CA ASN A 196 -3.48 -3.97 13.81
C ASN A 196 -3.37 -3.57 15.29
N CYS A 197 -2.14 -3.43 15.75
CA CYS A 197 -1.81 -3.15 17.14
C CYS A 197 -1.82 -1.65 17.42
N THR A 198 -2.35 -1.25 18.59
CA THR A 198 -2.23 0.12 19.08
C THR A 198 -0.78 0.42 19.42
N GLY A 199 -0.22 1.36 18.76
CA GLY A 199 1.16 1.75 18.81
C GLY A 199 1.62 1.96 17.39
N THR A 200 2.54 2.87 17.17
CA THR A 200 3.12 3.09 15.84
C THR A 200 3.24 1.75 15.16
N PRO A 201 2.61 1.50 13.97
CA PRO A 201 2.92 0.29 13.22
C PRO A 201 4.43 0.22 13.25
N PRO A 202 5.05 -0.92 13.50
CA PRO A 202 6.50 -0.93 13.47
C PRO A 202 6.89 -0.28 12.14
N PRO A 203 7.64 0.83 12.13
CA PRO A 203 8.26 1.33 10.90
C PRO A 203 9.19 0.27 10.30
N ALA A 204 9.28 -0.79 10.97
CA ALA A 204 9.91 -2.04 10.84
C ALA A 204 9.39 -2.76 9.62
N TRP A 205 10.23 -3.17 8.75
CA TRP A 205 9.95 -3.97 7.55
C TRP A 205 9.42 -3.18 6.33
N GLN A 206 8.81 -1.98 6.51
CA GLN A 206 8.14 -1.23 5.43
C GLN A 206 9.06 -0.68 4.35
N ASP A 207 10.33 -0.52 4.65
CA ASP A 207 11.33 -0.04 3.71
C ASP A 207 12.02 -1.16 2.92
N CYS A 208 11.47 -2.38 2.98
CA CYS A 208 11.88 -3.50 2.15
C CYS A 208 10.95 -3.60 0.92
N PRO A 209 11.38 -3.14 -0.28
CA PRO A 209 10.57 -3.22 -1.46
C PRO A 209 10.28 -4.66 -1.88
N PRO A 210 9.16 -4.94 -2.57
CA PRO A 210 8.94 -6.23 -3.21
C PRO A 210 10.12 -6.64 -4.10
N GLY A 211 10.46 -7.92 -4.08
CA GLY A 211 11.61 -8.47 -4.83
C GLY A 211 12.95 -8.29 -4.15
N ASN A 212 12.98 -7.79 -2.90
CA ASN A 212 14.23 -7.59 -2.15
C ASN A 212 14.31 -8.48 -0.91
N VAL A 213 15.53 -8.83 -0.52
CA VAL A 213 15.86 -9.21 0.83
C VAL A 213 16.45 -8.01 1.56
N CYS A 214 16.01 -7.79 2.81
CA CYS A 214 16.39 -6.65 3.63
C CYS A 214 16.96 -7.11 4.96
N PHE A 215 18.04 -6.48 5.40
CA PHE A 215 18.69 -6.74 6.68
C PHE A 215 18.76 -5.44 7.48
N TYR A 216 18.31 -5.45 8.71
CA TYR A 216 18.15 -4.26 9.55
C TYR A 216 19.16 -4.22 10.70
N SER A 217 19.61 -3.03 11.07
CA SER A 217 20.58 -2.85 12.16
C SER A 217 19.96 -2.99 13.56
N GLY A 218 18.64 -2.84 13.67
CA GLY A 218 17.86 -3.04 14.90
C GLY A 218 17.07 -4.36 14.86
N PRO A 219 16.47 -4.78 16.00
CA PRO A 219 15.54 -5.88 16.05
C PRO A 219 14.22 -5.50 15.34
N ASP A 220 13.41 -6.50 15.02
CA ASP A 220 12.06 -6.34 14.49
C ASP A 220 11.95 -5.40 13.28
N GLY A 221 12.93 -5.44 12.35
CA GLY A 221 12.99 -4.62 11.16
C GLY A 221 13.20 -3.13 11.40
N THR A 222 13.82 -2.76 12.51
CA THR A 222 14.12 -1.36 12.86
C THR A 222 15.55 -0.95 12.51
N GLY A 223 15.81 0.34 12.58
CA GLY A 223 17.13 0.91 12.31
C GLY A 223 17.44 1.07 10.82
N THR A 224 18.74 1.12 10.47
CA THR A 224 19.15 1.26 9.07
C THR A 224 18.99 -0.05 8.30
N VAL A 225 18.50 0.04 7.08
CA VAL A 225 18.30 -1.11 6.20
C VAL A 225 19.42 -1.25 5.18
N CYS A 226 19.82 -2.50 4.97
CA CYS A 226 20.61 -2.93 3.82
C CYS A 226 19.73 -3.85 2.98
N ARG A 227 19.57 -3.59 1.68
CA ARG A 227 18.65 -4.30 0.80
C ARG A 227 19.30 -4.70 -0.50
N SER A 228 18.88 -5.82 -1.07
CA SER A 228 19.30 -6.26 -2.40
C SER A 228 18.19 -7.08 -3.08
N ALA A 229 18.08 -6.91 -4.40
CA ALA A 229 17.21 -7.73 -5.25
C ALA A 229 17.99 -8.85 -5.96
N GLY A 230 19.30 -8.94 -5.75
CA GLY A 230 20.17 -9.93 -6.39
C GLY A 230 21.11 -10.62 -5.41
N ASP A 231 21.93 -11.50 -5.94
CA ASP A 231 22.99 -12.17 -5.17
C ASP A 231 24.08 -11.19 -4.74
N GLU A 232 24.56 -11.37 -3.52
CA GLU A 232 25.66 -10.58 -2.97
C GLU A 232 26.80 -11.51 -2.55
N PRO A 233 27.79 -11.77 -3.42
CA PRO A 233 28.92 -12.65 -3.11
C PRO A 233 29.83 -12.08 -2.04
N ARG A 234 29.74 -10.77 -1.79
CA ARG A 234 30.41 -10.03 -0.69
C ARG A 234 29.49 -8.92 -0.22
N SER A 235 28.84 -9.13 0.90
CA SER A 235 27.91 -8.17 1.43
C SER A 235 28.60 -7.03 2.16
N THR A 236 28.15 -5.81 1.92
CA THR A 236 28.52 -4.60 2.66
C THR A 236 27.56 -4.27 3.79
N CYS A 237 26.54 -5.10 4.03
CA CYS A 237 25.49 -4.85 5.03
C CYS A 237 26.04 -4.68 6.46
N GLY A 238 27.16 -5.35 6.81
CA GLY A 238 27.71 -5.31 8.16
C GLY A 238 26.86 -6.06 9.19
N LEU A 239 26.92 -5.62 10.45
CA LEU A 239 26.16 -6.21 11.55
C LEU A 239 24.66 -5.91 11.40
N ARG A 240 23.85 -6.96 11.45
CA ARG A 240 22.38 -6.87 11.36
C ARG A 240 21.72 -7.69 12.47
N ARG A 241 20.54 -7.27 12.87
CA ARG A 241 19.80 -7.87 13.99
C ARG A 241 18.47 -8.49 13.57
N SER A 242 17.96 -8.12 12.41
CA SER A 242 16.76 -8.71 11.85
C SER A 242 16.79 -8.71 10.32
N PHE A 243 15.89 -9.47 9.72
CA PHE A 243 15.81 -9.64 8.27
C PHE A 243 14.36 -9.70 7.79
N PHE A 244 14.13 -9.35 6.54
CA PHE A 244 12.88 -9.58 5.82
C PHE A 244 13.18 -9.99 4.38
N ASN A 245 12.77 -11.19 3.99
CA ASN A 245 12.75 -11.63 2.61
C ASN A 245 11.39 -11.29 1.99
N ASN A 246 11.31 -10.13 1.35
CA ASN A 246 10.15 -9.66 0.58
C ASN A 246 10.29 -9.99 -0.91
N GLY A 247 10.88 -11.13 -1.22
CA GLY A 247 11.02 -11.66 -2.58
C GLY A 247 9.69 -11.85 -3.28
N THR A 248 9.71 -11.85 -4.61
CA THR A 248 8.55 -12.20 -5.43
C THR A 248 8.46 -13.71 -5.57
N THR A 249 7.22 -14.25 -5.64
CA THR A 249 7.02 -15.68 -5.88
C THR A 249 7.60 -16.08 -7.22
N GLN A 250 8.70 -16.80 -7.20
CA GLN A 250 9.30 -17.41 -8.39
C GLN A 250 9.75 -18.83 -8.02
N PRO A 251 9.19 -19.87 -8.62
CA PRO A 251 9.65 -21.23 -8.38
C PRO A 251 11.16 -21.33 -8.54
N GLY A 252 11.84 -21.74 -7.48
CA GLY A 252 13.30 -21.94 -7.48
C GLY A 252 14.16 -20.73 -7.11
N PHE A 253 13.58 -19.53 -6.85
CA PHE A 253 14.37 -18.30 -6.56
C PHE A 253 13.67 -17.29 -5.64
N ASP A 254 12.89 -17.75 -4.69
CA ASP A 254 12.17 -16.85 -3.77
C ASP A 254 12.65 -16.97 -2.30
N HIS A 255 13.56 -17.88 -2.02
CA HIS A 255 14.24 -18.01 -0.73
C HIS A 255 15.66 -17.44 -0.81
N VAL A 256 16.22 -17.08 0.34
CA VAL A 256 17.56 -16.51 0.41
C VAL A 256 18.44 -17.29 1.37
N GLN A 257 19.55 -17.84 0.87
CA GLN A 257 20.58 -18.42 1.71
C GLN A 257 21.57 -17.34 2.14
N VAL A 258 21.63 -17.03 3.42
CA VAL A 258 22.56 -16.04 4.00
C VAL A 258 23.66 -16.74 4.77
N TYR A 259 24.90 -16.22 4.69
CA TYR A 259 26.08 -16.67 5.43
C TYR A 259 26.61 -15.53 6.29
N PHE A 260 27.11 -15.87 7.46
CA PHE A 260 27.58 -14.90 8.45
C PHE A 260 29.10 -14.98 8.64
N LYS A 261 29.73 -13.82 8.88
CA LYS A 261 31.20 -13.74 9.14
C LYS A 261 31.61 -14.49 10.39
N GLU A 262 30.74 -14.56 11.38
CA GLU A 262 30.93 -15.32 12.61
C GLU A 262 30.82 -16.84 12.42
N GLY A 263 30.54 -17.27 11.18
CA GLY A 263 30.27 -18.64 10.84
C GLY A 263 28.77 -18.98 10.88
N GLY A 264 28.42 -20.08 10.20
CA GLY A 264 27.04 -20.52 10.05
C GLY A 264 26.29 -19.84 8.93
N SER A 265 25.08 -20.28 8.71
CA SER A 265 24.19 -19.75 7.68
C SER A 265 22.73 -19.92 8.12
N ALA A 266 21.83 -19.22 7.42
CA ALA A 266 20.40 -19.38 7.56
C ALA A 266 19.74 -19.38 6.19
N CYS A 267 18.68 -20.13 6.02
CA CYS A 267 17.81 -20.03 4.88
C CYS A 267 16.58 -19.19 5.27
N LEU A 268 16.33 -18.14 4.53
CA LEU A 268 15.24 -17.22 4.80
C LEU A 268 14.09 -17.54 3.87
N HIS A 269 13.00 -18.03 4.43
CA HIS A 269 11.74 -18.22 3.71
C HIS A 269 11.25 -16.89 3.14
N ARG A 270 10.26 -16.92 2.28
CA ARG A 270 9.68 -15.75 1.66
C ARG A 270 8.46 -15.24 2.43
N GLY A 271 8.25 -13.94 2.37
CA GLY A 271 6.99 -13.32 2.74
C GLY A 271 6.88 -12.97 4.22
N TRP A 272 5.68 -12.52 4.56
CA TRP A 272 5.47 -11.84 5.83
C TRP A 272 5.48 -12.78 7.05
N ASP A 273 5.03 -13.99 6.92
CA ASP A 273 4.90 -14.91 8.07
C ASP A 273 6.19 -15.63 8.41
N GLU A 274 6.88 -16.17 7.41
CA GLU A 274 8.08 -16.99 7.60
C GLU A 274 9.36 -16.27 7.11
N GLY A 275 9.21 -15.26 6.28
CA GLY A 275 10.33 -14.55 5.62
C GLY A 275 10.94 -13.44 6.46
N ARG A 276 10.50 -13.21 7.69
CA ARG A 276 11.04 -12.18 8.57
C ARG A 276 11.29 -12.68 9.97
N GLY A 277 12.23 -12.04 10.63
CA GLY A 277 12.54 -12.39 12.00
C GLY A 277 13.80 -11.72 12.53
N ASN A 278 14.09 -11.99 13.77
CA ASN A 278 15.30 -11.54 14.42
C ASN A 278 16.44 -12.56 14.23
N LEU A 279 17.62 -12.06 13.99
CA LEU A 279 18.85 -12.82 14.06
C LEU A 279 19.19 -13.09 15.54
N PRO A 280 20.00 -14.12 15.85
CA PRO A 280 20.37 -14.43 17.23
C PRO A 280 20.83 -13.21 18.03
N ALA A 281 20.70 -13.26 19.34
CA ALA A 281 21.03 -12.17 20.25
C ALA A 281 22.43 -11.59 19.94
N GLY A 282 22.49 -10.26 19.85
CA GLY A 282 23.69 -9.53 19.41
C GLY A 282 23.78 -9.30 17.90
N GLY A 283 22.93 -9.95 17.11
CA GLY A 283 22.97 -9.84 15.65
C GLY A 283 24.00 -10.75 14.98
N ARG A 284 24.11 -10.64 13.65
CA ARG A 284 25.09 -11.34 12.82
C ARG A 284 25.64 -10.40 11.76
N THR A 285 26.92 -10.50 11.45
CA THR A 285 27.53 -9.78 10.33
C THR A 285 27.29 -10.54 9.04
N ILE A 286 26.57 -9.92 8.12
CA ILE A 286 26.27 -10.54 6.83
C ILE A 286 27.57 -10.62 6.02
N ASP A 287 27.97 -11.83 5.61
CA ASP A 287 29.14 -12.07 4.78
C ASP A 287 28.78 -12.06 3.29
N ARG A 288 27.83 -12.90 2.92
CA ARG A 288 27.28 -13.03 1.58
C ARG A 288 25.90 -13.64 1.62
N PHE A 289 25.14 -13.53 0.54
CA PHE A 289 23.88 -14.25 0.35
C PHE A 289 23.58 -14.45 -1.13
N HIS A 290 22.72 -15.41 -1.43
CA HIS A 290 22.22 -15.67 -2.78
C HIS A 290 20.78 -16.13 -2.73
N TRP A 291 20.05 -15.81 -3.78
CA TRP A 291 18.71 -16.30 -4.01
C TRP A 291 18.73 -17.77 -4.39
N ARG A 292 17.76 -18.52 -3.91
CA ARG A 292 17.64 -19.95 -4.18
C ARG A 292 16.17 -20.36 -4.21
N GLY A 293 15.93 -21.63 -4.55
CA GLY A 293 14.64 -22.27 -4.40
C GLY A 293 14.25 -22.47 -2.93
N GLU A 294 13.78 -23.63 -2.64
CA GLU A 294 13.33 -23.98 -1.30
C GLU A 294 14.47 -24.03 -0.25
N CYS A 295 14.13 -23.78 1.01
CA CYS A 295 15.00 -24.05 2.13
C CYS A 295 15.05 -25.56 2.41
#